data_e5f50f2858d23635cb1304248907250d
#
_entry.id   e5f50f2858d23635cb1304248907250d
#
_cell.length_a   1.000
_cell.length_b   1.000
_cell.length_c   1.000
_cell.angle_alpha   90.00
_cell.angle_beta   90.00
_cell.angle_gamma   90.00
#
_symmetry.space_group_name_H-M   'P 1'
#
loop_
_entity.id
_entity.type
_entity.pdbx_description
1 polymer ?
#
loop_
_entity_poly.entity_id
_entity_poly.type
_entity_poly.pdbx_seq_one_letter_code
_entity_poly.pdbx_strand_id
1 'polypeptide(L)'
;MGGDHGPHVLLLAARNSLQKLPKLQLTICGHASAYAQFSDDLDVKTRLRVDFVDCDEVVTMTDKPTTALRKKKRSSMRKVIDLVKSGDVQACVSSGNTGALMAIAYYVLKTLPGISRPALISWLPKGQGKKVLLLDLGASVNCDAEGLFQYAVMGSVLAEQCSHIHEPKVALLNVGQEDIKGNTLVKHADQLLRDCPSVNYIGYVEGDEIFSGDADVVVTDGFTGNIALKSSEGIAKLVINEIKQATIETFFARLLSKLALPLLKKLYQRINPDQYNGASLIGLRGIVVKSHGNASAEACYYAIKQAYEEAENAVPDKIKTKIESVLMEH
;
A
#
# COMPACT_ATOMS: atom_id res chain seq x y z
N MET A 1 13.72 10.58 -5.30
CA MET A 1 15.21 10.54 -5.14
C MET A 1 15.62 9.44 -4.20
N GLY A 2 15.17 8.61 -3.56
CA GLY A 2 15.65 7.56 -2.62
C GLY A 2 15.33 6.14 -3.05
N GLY A 3 14.72 5.91 -4.20
CA GLY A 3 14.47 4.58 -4.74
C GLY A 3 15.68 4.03 -5.50
N ASP A 4 15.71 2.71 -5.73
CA ASP A 4 16.84 2.00 -6.32
C ASP A 4 17.17 2.43 -7.76
N HIS A 5 16.15 2.89 -8.51
CA HIS A 5 16.27 3.35 -9.90
C HIS A 5 16.37 4.90 -10.03
N GLY A 6 16.55 5.60 -8.90
CA GLY A 6 16.58 7.07 -8.90
C GLY A 6 15.24 7.72 -9.28
N PRO A 7 15.25 9.01 -9.68
CA PRO A 7 14.02 9.77 -9.93
C PRO A 7 13.31 9.39 -11.23
N HIS A 8 14.04 8.86 -12.24
CA HIS A 8 13.54 8.66 -13.60
C HIS A 8 12.26 7.81 -13.65
N VAL A 9 12.22 6.70 -12.91
CA VAL A 9 11.08 5.78 -12.89
C VAL A 9 9.82 6.45 -12.31
N LEU A 10 9.98 7.21 -11.22
CA LEU A 10 8.86 7.96 -10.62
C LEU A 10 8.36 9.09 -11.53
N LEU A 11 9.26 9.76 -12.25
CA LEU A 11 8.87 10.79 -13.21
C LEU A 11 8.11 10.22 -14.41
N LEU A 12 8.53 9.05 -14.94
CA LEU A 12 7.73 8.31 -15.94
C LEU A 12 6.35 7.91 -15.41
N ALA A 13 6.28 7.42 -14.17
CA ALA A 13 5.01 7.09 -13.53
C ALA A 13 4.12 8.32 -13.36
N ALA A 14 4.69 9.46 -12.96
CA ALA A 14 3.98 10.73 -12.84
C ALA A 14 3.38 11.17 -14.18
N ARG A 15 4.15 11.09 -15.27
CA ARG A 15 3.66 11.37 -16.64
C ARG A 15 2.50 10.45 -17.03
N ASN A 16 2.65 9.14 -16.83
CA ASN A 16 1.59 8.17 -17.11
C ASN A 16 0.33 8.44 -16.29
N SER A 17 0.49 8.85 -15.03
CA SER A 17 -0.61 9.16 -14.12
C SER A 17 -1.37 10.41 -14.59
N LEU A 18 -0.67 11.46 -14.98
CA LEU A 18 -1.27 12.69 -15.52
C LEU A 18 -2.07 12.45 -16.81
N GLN A 19 -1.65 11.47 -17.64
CA GLN A 19 -2.38 11.08 -18.83
C GLN A 19 -3.65 10.28 -18.52
N LYS A 20 -3.58 9.36 -17.56
CA LYS A 20 -4.68 8.44 -17.22
C LYS A 20 -5.69 9.01 -16.22
N LEU A 21 -5.29 9.99 -15.42
CA LEU A 21 -6.08 10.62 -14.36
C LEU A 21 -6.23 12.13 -14.66
N PRO A 22 -7.29 12.54 -15.40
CA PRO A 22 -7.41 13.91 -15.89
C PRO A 22 -7.51 14.99 -14.81
N LYS A 23 -8.04 14.64 -13.62
CA LYS A 23 -8.20 15.57 -12.49
C LYS A 23 -6.97 15.61 -11.55
N LEU A 24 -6.01 14.69 -11.74
CA LEU A 24 -4.82 14.62 -10.89
C LEU A 24 -3.97 15.87 -11.06
N GLN A 25 -3.59 16.48 -9.96
CA GLN A 25 -2.52 17.47 -9.86
C GLN A 25 -1.36 16.86 -9.08
N LEU A 26 -0.14 17.16 -9.45
CA LEU A 26 1.06 16.61 -8.83
C LEU A 26 1.99 17.71 -8.35
N THR A 27 2.50 17.57 -7.12
CA THR A 27 3.64 18.34 -6.64
C THR A 27 4.85 17.42 -6.55
N ILE A 28 5.86 17.65 -7.37
CA ILE A 28 7.10 16.85 -7.43
C ILE A 28 8.13 17.46 -6.50
N CYS A 29 8.56 16.70 -5.50
CA CYS A 29 9.64 17.10 -4.59
C CYS A 29 10.93 16.36 -4.97
N GLY A 30 11.95 17.09 -5.43
CA GLY A 30 13.18 16.48 -5.90
C GLY A 30 14.24 17.49 -6.30
N HIS A 31 15.29 17.03 -6.98
CA HIS A 31 16.35 17.89 -7.45
C HIS A 31 15.94 18.60 -8.74
N ALA A 32 16.23 19.90 -8.83
CA ALA A 32 15.84 20.74 -9.96
C ALA A 32 16.29 20.20 -11.33
N SER A 33 17.48 19.60 -11.42
CA SER A 33 17.99 19.01 -12.66
C SER A 33 17.15 17.85 -13.19
N ALA A 34 16.60 17.00 -12.31
CA ALA A 34 15.72 15.91 -12.71
C ALA A 34 14.32 16.41 -13.14
N TYR A 35 13.84 17.48 -12.50
CA TYR A 35 12.57 18.09 -12.86
C TYR A 35 12.62 18.82 -14.20
N ALA A 36 13.72 19.54 -14.52
CA ALA A 36 13.86 20.27 -15.77
C ALA A 36 13.63 19.37 -16.99
N GLN A 37 14.35 18.24 -17.05
CA GLN A 37 14.18 17.26 -18.13
C GLN A 37 12.75 16.72 -18.22
N PHE A 38 12.12 16.40 -17.07
CA PHE A 38 10.73 15.93 -17.02
C PHE A 38 9.74 16.99 -17.54
N SER A 39 9.93 18.24 -17.11
CA SER A 39 9.06 19.37 -17.50
C SER A 39 9.10 19.66 -18.99
N ASP A 40 10.27 19.53 -19.62
CA ASP A 40 10.45 19.77 -21.06
C ASP A 40 9.71 18.73 -21.92
N ASP A 41 9.55 17.52 -21.41
CA ASP A 41 8.82 16.43 -22.06
C ASP A 41 7.29 16.53 -21.94
N LEU A 42 6.75 17.48 -21.16
CA LEU A 42 5.31 17.66 -20.96
C LEU A 42 4.72 18.67 -21.95
N ASP A 43 3.53 18.36 -22.47
CA ASP A 43 2.74 19.36 -23.18
C ASP A 43 2.28 20.49 -22.24
N VAL A 44 1.95 21.65 -22.80
CA VAL A 44 1.59 22.86 -22.03
C VAL A 44 0.41 22.60 -21.06
N LYS A 45 -0.62 21.87 -21.50
CA LYS A 45 -1.81 21.59 -20.70
C LYS A 45 -1.50 20.67 -19.51
N THR A 46 -0.67 19.67 -19.70
CA THR A 46 -0.23 18.75 -18.64
C THR A 46 0.70 19.44 -17.66
N ARG A 47 1.58 20.32 -18.15
CA ARG A 47 2.51 21.08 -17.31
C ARG A 47 1.79 21.97 -16.28
N LEU A 48 0.64 22.56 -16.64
CA LEU A 48 -0.19 23.36 -15.71
C LEU A 48 -0.75 22.58 -14.52
N ARG A 49 -0.66 21.25 -14.52
CA ARG A 49 -1.08 20.36 -13.42
C ARG A 49 0.08 19.86 -12.58
N VAL A 50 1.27 20.43 -12.76
CA VAL A 50 2.49 19.98 -12.05
C VAL A 50 3.16 21.14 -11.38
N ASP A 51 3.24 21.08 -10.06
CA ASP A 51 4.06 21.94 -9.23
C ASP A 51 5.41 21.28 -8.89
N PHE A 52 6.41 22.08 -8.56
CA PHE A 52 7.72 21.58 -8.20
C PHE A 52 8.26 22.23 -6.92
N VAL A 53 8.86 21.40 -6.07
CA VAL A 53 9.58 21.84 -4.86
C VAL A 53 11.01 21.29 -4.92
N ASP A 54 11.99 22.17 -4.99
CA ASP A 54 13.40 21.79 -4.99
C ASP A 54 13.83 21.24 -3.63
N CYS A 55 14.56 20.11 -3.67
CA CYS A 55 15.05 19.42 -2.50
C CYS A 55 16.49 18.95 -2.74
N ASP A 56 17.41 19.46 -1.97
CA ASP A 56 18.84 19.20 -2.07
C ASP A 56 19.32 18.00 -1.22
N GLU A 57 18.44 17.43 -0.38
CA GLU A 57 18.77 16.37 0.56
C GLU A 57 17.98 15.08 0.23
N VAL A 58 18.66 13.94 0.36
CA VAL A 58 18.09 12.61 0.06
C VAL A 58 18.16 11.70 1.27
N VAL A 59 17.05 11.03 1.58
CA VAL A 59 17.04 9.87 2.48
C VAL A 59 17.41 8.63 1.66
N THR A 60 18.53 8.00 2.00
CA THR A 60 19.01 6.79 1.32
C THR A 60 18.36 5.53 1.88
N MET A 61 18.43 4.40 1.15
CA MET A 61 17.88 3.12 1.60
C MET A 61 18.58 2.57 2.86
N THR A 62 19.82 3.00 3.12
CA THR A 62 20.62 2.58 4.27
C THR A 62 20.50 3.51 5.48
N ASP A 63 19.81 4.64 5.37
CA ASP A 63 19.63 5.55 6.49
C ASP A 63 18.78 4.93 7.60
N LYS A 64 19.24 5.06 8.83
CA LYS A 64 18.42 4.71 9.99
C LYS A 64 17.22 5.64 10.09
N PRO A 65 16.00 5.14 10.38
CA PRO A 65 14.79 5.95 10.50
C PRO A 65 14.95 7.15 11.44
N THR A 66 15.63 6.97 12.58
CA THR A 66 15.90 8.02 13.55
C THR A 66 16.82 9.12 13.00
N THR A 67 17.80 8.76 12.16
CA THR A 67 18.69 9.72 11.49
C THR A 67 17.92 10.51 10.45
N ALA A 68 17.13 9.84 9.60
CA ALA A 68 16.30 10.49 8.60
C ALA A 68 15.33 11.49 9.24
N LEU A 69 14.65 11.10 10.31
CA LEU A 69 13.70 11.92 11.05
C LEU A 69 14.36 13.19 11.64
N ARG A 70 15.52 13.04 12.29
CA ARG A 70 16.14 14.13 13.05
C ARG A 70 16.99 15.05 12.20
N LYS A 71 17.76 14.49 11.24
CA LYS A 71 18.82 15.21 10.52
C LYS A 71 18.44 15.58 9.09
N LYS A 72 17.55 14.83 8.40
CA LYS A 72 17.22 15.04 6.98
C LYS A 72 15.89 15.77 6.77
N LYS A 73 15.79 16.95 7.38
CA LYS A 73 14.55 17.76 7.38
C LYS A 73 14.26 18.46 6.03
N ARG A 74 15.28 18.61 5.17
CA ARG A 74 15.15 19.22 3.84
C ARG A 74 15.03 18.17 2.72
N SER A 75 14.97 16.88 3.09
CA SER A 75 14.85 15.80 2.13
C SER A 75 13.52 15.82 1.39
N SER A 76 13.51 15.34 0.16
CA SER A 76 12.28 15.18 -0.63
C SER A 76 11.23 14.35 0.10
N MET A 77 11.65 13.28 0.82
CA MET A 77 10.75 12.46 1.64
C MET A 77 10.09 13.24 2.77
N ARG A 78 10.85 14.11 3.45
CA ARG A 78 10.29 14.95 4.51
C ARG A 78 9.35 16.01 3.92
N LYS A 79 9.72 16.62 2.81
CA LYS A 79 8.98 17.70 2.16
C LYS A 79 7.60 17.24 1.68
N VAL A 80 7.48 16.06 1.04
CA VAL A 80 6.17 15.55 0.62
C VAL A 80 5.22 15.31 1.79
N ILE A 81 5.74 14.88 2.96
CA ILE A 81 4.93 14.68 4.17
C ILE A 81 4.54 16.02 4.80
N ASP A 82 5.45 17.01 4.80
CA ASP A 82 5.15 18.36 5.31
C ASP A 82 4.05 19.04 4.48
N LEU A 83 4.02 18.85 3.15
CA LEU A 83 2.96 19.34 2.25
C LEU A 83 1.58 18.69 2.56
N VAL A 84 1.56 17.39 2.90
CA VAL A 84 0.33 16.74 3.36
C VAL A 84 -0.11 17.34 4.70
N LYS A 85 0.82 17.58 5.62
CA LYS A 85 0.52 18.19 6.92
C LYS A 85 -0.07 19.60 6.82
N SER A 86 0.45 20.41 5.89
CA SER A 86 -0.04 21.79 5.67
C SER A 86 -1.38 21.83 4.94
N GLY A 87 -1.80 20.72 4.31
CA GLY A 87 -3.01 20.65 3.48
C GLY A 87 -2.82 21.15 2.05
N ASP A 88 -1.57 21.48 1.66
CA ASP A 88 -1.25 21.89 0.29
C ASP A 88 -1.47 20.74 -0.72
N VAL A 89 -1.31 19.50 -0.27
CA VAL A 89 -1.64 18.27 -1.02
C VAL A 89 -2.41 17.30 -0.13
N GLN A 90 -3.28 16.47 -0.73
CA GLN A 90 -4.11 15.50 0.00
C GLN A 90 -3.36 14.21 0.32
N ALA A 91 -2.38 13.83 -0.51
CA ALA A 91 -1.67 12.56 -0.38
C ALA A 91 -0.20 12.69 -0.79
N CYS A 92 0.65 11.81 -0.32
CA CYS A 92 2.01 11.67 -0.81
C CYS A 92 2.36 10.23 -1.17
N VAL A 93 3.25 10.08 -2.16
CA VAL A 93 3.79 8.80 -2.62
C VAL A 93 5.30 8.82 -2.54
N SER A 94 5.90 7.76 -2.00
CA SER A 94 7.36 7.62 -1.92
C SER A 94 7.81 6.19 -2.19
N SER A 95 8.85 6.03 -3.03
CA SER A 95 9.56 4.75 -3.24
C SER A 95 10.83 4.62 -2.40
N GLY A 96 11.11 5.58 -1.51
CA GLY A 96 12.30 5.57 -0.66
C GLY A 96 12.23 4.58 0.50
N ASN A 97 13.16 4.71 1.44
CA ASN A 97 13.32 3.87 2.63
C ASN A 97 12.01 3.77 3.45
N THR A 98 11.46 2.56 3.59
CA THR A 98 10.16 2.32 4.25
C THR A 98 10.17 2.72 5.71
N GLY A 99 11.19 2.32 6.47
CA GLY A 99 11.30 2.66 7.90
C GLY A 99 11.41 4.16 8.13
N ALA A 100 12.17 4.88 7.27
CA ALA A 100 12.29 6.32 7.35
C ALA A 100 10.95 7.01 7.01
N LEU A 101 10.27 6.57 5.95
CA LEU A 101 8.96 7.09 5.55
C LEU A 101 7.94 6.94 6.69
N MET A 102 7.83 5.74 7.27
CA MET A 102 6.93 5.46 8.38
C MET A 102 7.24 6.34 9.61
N ALA A 103 8.52 6.42 10.00
CA ALA A 103 8.92 7.21 11.16
C ALA A 103 8.64 8.71 10.97
N ILE A 104 8.91 9.25 9.78
CA ILE A 104 8.65 10.65 9.46
C ILE A 104 7.16 10.91 9.39
N ALA A 105 6.39 10.06 8.71
CA ALA A 105 4.96 10.19 8.56
C ALA A 105 4.24 10.14 9.93
N TYR A 106 4.57 9.16 10.76
CA TYR A 106 4.01 9.04 12.11
C TYR A 106 4.32 10.28 12.98
N TYR A 107 5.56 10.75 12.95
CA TYR A 107 5.97 11.92 13.74
C TYR A 107 5.29 13.21 13.27
N VAL A 108 5.20 13.43 11.97
CA VAL A 108 4.74 14.69 11.36
C VAL A 108 3.22 14.77 11.31
N LEU A 109 2.55 13.74 10.80
CA LEU A 109 1.11 13.73 10.59
C LEU A 109 0.34 13.34 11.85
N LYS A 110 0.93 12.55 12.73
CA LYS A 110 0.27 11.92 13.90
C LYS A 110 -0.84 10.94 13.47
N THR A 111 -1.30 10.16 14.43
CA THR A 111 -2.46 9.28 14.23
C THR A 111 -3.78 10.04 14.31
N LEU A 112 -4.80 9.48 13.71
CA LEU A 112 -6.18 9.91 13.92
C LEU A 112 -6.58 9.72 15.39
N PRO A 113 -7.51 10.53 15.92
CA PRO A 113 -8.06 10.33 17.26
C PRO A 113 -8.59 8.90 17.41
N GLY A 114 -8.33 8.27 18.54
CA GLY A 114 -8.72 6.89 18.81
C GLY A 114 -7.85 5.81 18.16
N ILE A 115 -6.91 6.17 17.28
CA ILE A 115 -5.95 5.22 16.69
C ILE A 115 -4.62 5.25 17.44
N SER A 116 -4.22 4.12 17.98
CA SER A 116 -2.98 3.95 18.73
C SER A 116 -1.74 3.92 17.82
N ARG A 117 -1.84 3.20 16.70
CA ARG A 117 -0.74 3.02 15.73
C ARG A 117 -1.27 2.94 14.29
N PRO A 118 -0.51 3.47 13.31
CA PRO A 118 -0.84 3.26 11.91
C PRO A 118 -0.55 1.81 11.50
N ALA A 119 -1.23 1.33 10.45
CA ALA A 119 -0.96 0.07 9.80
C ALA A 119 -0.47 0.28 8.37
N LEU A 120 0.45 -0.57 7.92
CA LEU A 120 0.83 -0.65 6.51
C LEU A 120 -0.03 -1.71 5.84
N ILE A 121 -0.73 -1.34 4.77
CA ILE A 121 -1.69 -2.19 4.10
C ILE A 121 -1.40 -2.31 2.61
N SER A 122 -1.76 -3.43 2.02
CA SER A 122 -1.74 -3.60 0.56
C SER A 122 -2.86 -4.50 0.09
N TRP A 123 -3.33 -4.22 -1.12
CA TRP A 123 -4.19 -5.13 -1.86
C TRP A 123 -3.36 -6.31 -2.37
N LEU A 124 -3.92 -7.52 -2.30
CA LEU A 124 -3.36 -8.72 -2.88
C LEU A 124 -4.35 -9.34 -3.87
N PRO A 125 -3.86 -10.06 -4.89
CA PRO A 125 -4.75 -10.79 -5.80
C PRO A 125 -5.48 -11.89 -5.04
N LYS A 126 -6.76 -12.05 -5.33
CA LYS A 126 -7.60 -13.16 -4.87
C LYS A 126 -8.19 -13.88 -6.06
N GLY A 127 -8.50 -15.13 -5.91
CA GLY A 127 -9.09 -15.95 -6.98
C GLY A 127 -10.22 -15.24 -7.75
N GLN A 128 -10.42 -15.61 -9.01
CA GLN A 128 -11.46 -15.05 -9.90
C GLN A 128 -11.30 -13.54 -10.23
N GLY A 129 -10.09 -12.98 -10.10
CA GLY A 129 -9.83 -11.56 -10.38
C GLY A 129 -10.32 -10.61 -9.28
N LYS A 130 -10.67 -11.13 -8.11
CA LYS A 130 -10.97 -10.35 -6.92
C LYS A 130 -9.67 -9.90 -6.23
N LYS A 131 -9.80 -9.10 -5.18
CA LYS A 131 -8.71 -8.62 -4.34
C LYS A 131 -9.05 -8.86 -2.87
N VAL A 132 -8.03 -9.01 -2.06
CA VAL A 132 -8.12 -9.02 -0.60
C VAL A 132 -7.19 -7.95 -0.04
N LEU A 133 -7.61 -7.28 1.00
CA LEU A 133 -6.80 -6.31 1.72
C LEU A 133 -6.09 -7.02 2.87
N LEU A 134 -4.77 -7.00 2.91
CA LEU A 134 -3.98 -7.56 4.01
C LEU A 134 -3.32 -6.44 4.82
N LEU A 135 -3.46 -6.49 6.13
CA LEU A 135 -2.89 -5.54 7.09
C LEU A 135 -2.66 -6.19 8.47
N ASP A 136 -1.63 -5.87 9.23
CA ASP A 136 -0.52 -4.95 9.01
C ASP A 136 0.66 -5.65 8.31
N LEU A 137 1.34 -4.94 7.41
CA LEU A 137 2.46 -5.48 6.62
C LEU A 137 3.84 -5.03 7.15
N GLY A 138 3.90 -4.62 8.41
CA GLY A 138 5.16 -4.29 9.07
C GLY A 138 5.29 -2.86 9.59
N ALA A 139 4.20 -2.12 9.77
CA ALA A 139 4.23 -0.84 10.48
C ALA A 139 4.41 -1.04 11.99
N SER A 140 3.84 -2.09 12.56
CA SER A 140 3.88 -2.39 13.99
C SER A 140 4.23 -3.85 14.24
N VAL A 141 5.49 -4.13 14.57
CA VAL A 141 5.95 -5.48 14.94
C VAL A 141 5.31 -5.96 16.25
N ASN A 142 5.14 -5.04 17.21
CA ASN A 142 4.47 -5.31 18.48
C ASN A 142 3.08 -4.66 18.44
N CYS A 143 2.05 -5.46 18.21
CA CYS A 143 0.65 -5.07 18.22
C CYS A 143 -0.03 -5.70 19.44
N ASP A 144 -1.03 -5.02 20.02
CA ASP A 144 -1.94 -5.57 21.01
C ASP A 144 -3.31 -5.89 20.39
N ALA A 145 -4.21 -6.48 21.16
CA ALA A 145 -5.53 -6.87 20.67
C ALA A 145 -6.36 -5.68 20.21
N GLU A 146 -6.27 -4.56 20.93
CA GLU A 146 -6.91 -3.30 20.56
C GLU A 146 -6.37 -2.76 19.22
N GLY A 147 -5.06 -2.89 18.98
CA GLY A 147 -4.45 -2.54 17.72
C GLY A 147 -4.99 -3.38 16.55
N LEU A 148 -5.12 -4.70 16.71
CA LEU A 148 -5.73 -5.58 15.70
C LEU A 148 -7.20 -5.21 15.45
N PHE A 149 -7.95 -4.90 16.50
CA PHE A 149 -9.32 -4.40 16.39
C PHE A 149 -9.40 -3.09 15.59
N GLN A 150 -8.56 -2.12 15.91
CA GLN A 150 -8.48 -0.85 15.17
C GLN A 150 -8.09 -1.07 13.71
N TYR A 151 -7.18 -2.02 13.43
CA TYR A 151 -6.81 -2.40 12.05
C TYR A 151 -8.01 -2.97 11.29
N ALA A 152 -8.82 -3.81 11.92
CA ALA A 152 -10.03 -4.37 11.33
C ALA A 152 -11.02 -3.25 10.93
N VAL A 153 -11.28 -2.31 11.82
CA VAL A 153 -12.14 -1.14 11.54
C VAL A 153 -11.58 -0.31 10.38
N MET A 154 -10.28 0.03 10.42
CA MET A 154 -9.64 0.82 9.35
C MET A 154 -9.65 0.10 8.01
N GLY A 155 -9.37 -1.21 8.01
CA GLY A 155 -9.37 -2.05 6.81
C GLY A 155 -10.77 -2.15 6.19
N SER A 156 -11.81 -2.29 7.01
CA SER A 156 -13.20 -2.35 6.52
C SER A 156 -13.60 -1.04 5.82
N VAL A 157 -13.26 0.11 6.40
CA VAL A 157 -13.53 1.43 5.78
C VAL A 157 -12.81 1.57 4.45
N LEU A 158 -11.53 1.18 4.37
CA LEU A 158 -10.78 1.29 3.12
C LEU A 158 -11.37 0.38 2.03
N ALA A 159 -11.71 -0.86 2.36
CA ALA A 159 -12.31 -1.81 1.44
C ALA A 159 -13.65 -1.30 0.91
N GLU A 160 -14.49 -0.74 1.77
CA GLU A 160 -15.75 -0.15 1.39
C GLU A 160 -15.57 1.07 0.47
N GLN A 161 -14.66 1.96 0.81
CA GLN A 161 -14.53 3.25 0.12
C GLN A 161 -13.74 3.17 -1.21
N CYS A 162 -12.68 2.36 -1.26
CA CYS A 162 -11.81 2.30 -2.44
C CYS A 162 -12.10 1.10 -3.36
N SER A 163 -12.78 0.06 -2.88
CA SER A 163 -13.16 -1.10 -3.69
C SER A 163 -14.66 -1.27 -3.83
N HIS A 164 -15.45 -0.37 -3.24
CA HIS A 164 -16.91 -0.38 -3.28
C HIS A 164 -17.53 -1.72 -2.83
N ILE A 165 -16.87 -2.38 -1.87
CA ILE A 165 -17.36 -3.62 -1.27
C ILE A 165 -18.32 -3.22 -0.13
N HIS A 166 -19.60 -3.45 -0.33
CA HIS A 166 -20.59 -3.22 0.73
C HIS A 166 -20.41 -4.25 1.85
N GLU A 167 -20.30 -3.79 3.10
CA GLU A 167 -20.10 -4.64 4.28
C GLU A 167 -18.96 -5.66 4.11
N PRO A 168 -17.70 -5.21 3.90
CA PRO A 168 -16.59 -6.10 3.62
C PRO A 168 -16.38 -7.10 4.74
N LYS A 169 -16.20 -8.36 4.37
CA LYS A 169 -15.93 -9.47 5.30
C LYS A 169 -14.52 -9.35 5.87
N VAL A 170 -14.44 -9.16 7.18
CA VAL A 170 -13.18 -9.01 7.91
C VAL A 170 -12.84 -10.29 8.65
N ALA A 171 -11.62 -10.78 8.54
CA ALA A 171 -11.13 -11.94 9.26
C ALA A 171 -9.78 -11.66 9.94
N LEU A 172 -9.49 -12.37 11.03
CA LEU A 172 -8.17 -12.41 11.64
C LEU A 172 -7.36 -13.57 11.05
N LEU A 173 -6.10 -13.31 10.69
CA LEU A 173 -5.17 -14.36 10.29
C LEU A 173 -4.79 -15.21 11.50
N ASN A 174 -4.96 -16.52 11.41
CA ASN A 174 -4.69 -17.45 12.49
C ASN A 174 -4.05 -18.75 11.95
N VAL A 175 -3.64 -19.64 12.85
CA VAL A 175 -3.03 -20.95 12.56
C VAL A 175 -4.07 -22.08 12.45
N GLY A 176 -5.35 -21.77 12.47
CA GLY A 176 -6.50 -22.67 12.37
C GLY A 176 -7.79 -21.90 12.61
N GLN A 177 -8.90 -22.45 12.15
CA GLN A 177 -10.22 -21.79 12.25
C GLN A 177 -10.95 -22.06 13.58
N GLU A 178 -10.46 -23.05 14.37
CA GLU A 178 -11.09 -23.43 15.62
C GLU A 178 -10.79 -22.40 16.73
N ASP A 179 -11.76 -22.11 17.61
CA ASP A 179 -11.66 -21.12 18.70
C ASP A 179 -10.50 -21.42 19.70
N ILE A 180 -10.07 -22.70 19.79
CA ILE A 180 -8.95 -23.10 20.65
C ILE A 180 -7.59 -22.72 20.05
N LYS A 181 -7.50 -22.47 18.75
CA LYS A 181 -6.26 -22.15 18.04
C LYS A 181 -5.85 -20.70 18.22
N GLY A 182 -4.61 -20.43 17.90
CA GLY A 182 -4.05 -19.07 17.94
C GLY A 182 -3.47 -18.68 19.31
N ASN A 183 -2.73 -17.58 19.27
CA ASN A 183 -2.12 -16.99 20.46
C ASN A 183 -3.12 -16.09 21.23
N THR A 184 -2.73 -15.66 22.42
CA THR A 184 -3.55 -14.81 23.30
C THR A 184 -3.94 -13.48 22.61
N LEU A 185 -3.05 -12.90 21.81
CA LEU A 185 -3.29 -11.67 21.07
C LEU A 185 -4.49 -11.81 20.14
N VAL A 186 -4.47 -12.84 19.29
CA VAL A 186 -5.51 -13.09 18.28
C VAL A 186 -6.85 -13.42 18.93
N LYS A 187 -6.84 -14.23 20.03
CA LYS A 187 -8.06 -14.57 20.77
C LYS A 187 -8.73 -13.37 21.44
N HIS A 188 -7.95 -12.47 22.01
CA HIS A 188 -8.52 -11.25 22.59
C HIS A 188 -9.06 -10.30 21.50
N ALA A 189 -8.37 -10.20 20.36
CA ALA A 189 -8.88 -9.42 19.23
C ALA A 189 -10.17 -10.01 18.63
N ASP A 190 -10.30 -11.34 18.59
CA ASP A 190 -11.52 -12.05 18.18
C ASP A 190 -12.71 -11.67 19.07
N GLN A 191 -12.51 -11.66 20.39
CA GLN A 191 -13.55 -11.24 21.34
C GLN A 191 -14.03 -9.81 21.06
N LEU A 192 -13.10 -8.87 20.93
CA LEU A 192 -13.42 -7.47 20.62
C LEU A 192 -14.20 -7.33 19.31
N LEU A 193 -13.82 -8.11 18.29
CA LEU A 193 -14.48 -8.04 16.98
C LEU A 193 -15.86 -8.70 16.97
N ARG A 194 -16.08 -9.77 17.72
CA ARG A 194 -17.41 -10.40 17.89
C ARG A 194 -18.40 -9.48 18.59
N ASP A 195 -17.91 -8.66 19.53
CA ASP A 195 -18.72 -7.70 20.27
C ASP A 195 -18.96 -6.38 19.49
N CYS A 196 -18.39 -6.22 18.30
CA CYS A 196 -18.50 -5.02 17.47
C CYS A 196 -19.42 -5.23 16.25
N PRO A 197 -20.70 -4.87 16.30
CA PRO A 197 -21.63 -5.02 15.17
C PRO A 197 -21.30 -4.13 13.98
N SER A 198 -20.49 -3.10 14.19
CA SER A 198 -20.07 -2.17 13.16
C SER A 198 -19.06 -2.73 12.16
N VAL A 199 -18.52 -3.94 12.40
CA VAL A 199 -17.58 -4.66 11.53
C VAL A 199 -18.20 -6.00 11.15
N ASN A 200 -18.29 -6.31 9.87
CA ASN A 200 -18.74 -7.62 9.39
C ASN A 200 -17.63 -8.66 9.59
N TYR A 201 -17.43 -9.05 10.85
CA TYR A 201 -16.40 -10.00 11.26
C TYR A 201 -16.84 -11.42 11.02
N ILE A 202 -16.04 -12.21 10.27
CA ILE A 202 -16.36 -13.60 9.89
C ILE A 202 -15.51 -14.64 10.62
N GLY A 203 -14.71 -14.27 11.62
CA GLY A 203 -13.83 -15.19 12.35
C GLY A 203 -12.41 -15.26 11.80
N TYR A 204 -11.84 -16.47 11.83
CA TYR A 204 -10.45 -16.71 11.44
C TYR A 204 -10.30 -17.17 10.00
N VAL A 205 -9.13 -16.88 9.41
CA VAL A 205 -8.66 -17.45 8.14
C VAL A 205 -7.22 -17.95 8.31
N GLU A 206 -6.87 -19.01 7.59
CA GLU A 206 -5.51 -19.53 7.54
C GLU A 206 -4.70 -18.90 6.39
N GLY A 207 -3.38 -19.10 6.41
CA GLY A 207 -2.47 -18.43 5.46
C GLY A 207 -2.73 -18.78 3.99
N ASP A 208 -3.18 -19.99 3.68
CA ASP A 208 -3.55 -20.44 2.34
C ASP A 208 -4.92 -19.88 1.87
N GLU A 209 -5.78 -19.50 2.79
CA GLU A 209 -7.07 -18.90 2.52
C GLU A 209 -7.00 -17.40 2.20
N ILE A 210 -5.86 -16.73 2.45
CA ILE A 210 -5.68 -15.31 2.09
C ILE A 210 -6.04 -15.08 0.61
N PHE A 211 -5.67 -16.02 -0.28
CA PHE A 211 -5.85 -15.87 -1.72
C PHE A 211 -7.10 -16.58 -2.28
N SER A 212 -7.76 -17.40 -1.50
CA SER A 212 -8.87 -18.27 -1.93
C SER A 212 -10.12 -18.15 -1.09
N GLY A 213 -9.99 -17.76 0.19
CA GLY A 213 -11.09 -17.68 1.16
C GLY A 213 -12.10 -16.55 0.91
N ASP A 214 -13.07 -16.40 1.79
CA ASP A 214 -14.19 -15.47 1.66
C ASP A 214 -13.85 -14.04 2.14
N ALA A 215 -12.83 -13.87 2.98
CA ALA A 215 -12.49 -12.59 3.56
C ALA A 215 -12.11 -11.54 2.49
N ASP A 216 -12.60 -10.33 2.64
CA ASP A 216 -12.23 -9.16 1.84
C ASP A 216 -11.10 -8.38 2.51
N VAL A 217 -11.01 -8.48 3.83
CA VAL A 217 -9.99 -7.86 4.67
C VAL A 217 -9.43 -8.92 5.61
N VAL A 218 -8.11 -9.13 5.59
CA VAL A 218 -7.41 -10.03 6.49
C VAL A 218 -6.48 -9.23 7.39
N VAL A 219 -6.66 -9.36 8.70
CA VAL A 219 -5.94 -8.59 9.72
C VAL A 219 -4.95 -9.46 10.46
N THR A 220 -3.76 -8.94 10.66
CA THR A 220 -2.68 -9.61 11.41
C THR A 220 -1.74 -8.58 12.04
N ASP A 221 -0.83 -9.02 12.92
CA ASP A 221 0.28 -8.20 13.35
C ASP A 221 1.31 -7.97 12.24
N GLY A 222 2.10 -6.90 12.35
CA GLY A 222 3.02 -6.51 11.28
C GLY A 222 4.17 -7.48 11.03
N PHE A 223 4.56 -8.30 12.02
CA PHE A 223 5.58 -9.33 11.81
C PHE A 223 5.04 -10.47 10.93
N THR A 224 3.90 -11.02 11.32
CA THR A 224 3.22 -12.09 10.59
C THR A 224 2.82 -11.65 9.19
N GLY A 225 2.23 -10.46 9.06
CA GLY A 225 1.80 -9.94 7.75
C GLY A 225 2.95 -9.64 6.81
N ASN A 226 4.07 -9.12 7.31
CA ASN A 226 5.26 -8.91 6.48
C ASN A 226 5.87 -10.24 5.98
N ILE A 227 5.88 -11.28 6.84
CA ILE A 227 6.32 -12.62 6.42
C ILE A 227 5.37 -13.17 5.35
N ALA A 228 4.06 -13.13 5.57
CA ALA A 228 3.06 -13.60 4.62
C ALA A 228 3.21 -12.90 3.26
N LEU A 229 3.33 -11.58 3.25
CA LEU A 229 3.55 -10.80 2.02
C LEU A 229 4.83 -11.21 1.31
N LYS A 230 5.97 -11.24 2.02
CA LYS A 230 7.27 -11.53 1.41
C LYS A 230 7.38 -12.95 0.90
N SER A 231 6.79 -13.91 1.60
CA SER A 231 6.71 -15.31 1.14
C SER A 231 5.86 -15.42 -0.13
N SER A 232 4.71 -14.76 -0.16
CA SER A 232 3.82 -14.73 -1.33
C SER A 232 4.48 -14.05 -2.55
N GLU A 233 5.17 -12.93 -2.35
CA GLU A 233 5.97 -12.28 -3.40
C GLU A 233 7.07 -13.19 -3.92
N GLY A 234 7.74 -13.93 -3.03
CA GLY A 234 8.79 -14.89 -3.39
C GLY A 234 8.25 -16.02 -4.25
N ILE A 235 7.14 -16.64 -3.86
CA ILE A 235 6.48 -17.71 -4.65
C ILE A 235 5.99 -17.18 -5.99
N ALA A 236 5.37 -16.00 -6.04
CA ALA A 236 4.92 -15.41 -7.30
C ALA A 236 6.09 -15.19 -8.28
N LYS A 237 7.23 -14.66 -7.80
CA LYS A 237 8.45 -14.51 -8.60
C LYS A 237 9.01 -15.84 -9.07
N LEU A 238 9.04 -16.86 -8.22
CA LEU A 238 9.48 -18.22 -8.58
C LEU A 238 8.63 -18.77 -9.73
N VAL A 239 7.31 -18.78 -9.56
CA VAL A 239 6.38 -19.30 -10.58
C VAL A 239 6.53 -18.55 -11.92
N ILE A 240 6.61 -17.21 -11.89
CA ILE A 240 6.82 -16.42 -13.11
C ILE A 240 8.13 -16.77 -13.79
N ASN A 241 9.21 -16.96 -13.04
CA ASN A 241 10.52 -17.31 -13.59
C ASN A 241 10.52 -18.73 -14.18
N GLU A 242 9.92 -19.72 -13.52
CA GLU A 242 9.78 -21.08 -14.03
C GLU A 242 8.97 -21.11 -15.34
N ILE A 243 7.85 -20.37 -15.40
CA ILE A 243 7.07 -20.24 -16.64
C ILE A 243 7.93 -19.64 -17.76
N LYS A 244 8.69 -18.57 -17.48
CA LYS A 244 9.60 -17.96 -18.48
C LYS A 244 10.66 -18.95 -18.96
N GLN A 245 11.28 -19.70 -18.05
CA GLN A 245 12.28 -20.72 -18.41
C GLN A 245 11.67 -21.80 -19.31
N ALA A 246 10.55 -22.38 -18.90
CA ALA A 246 9.85 -23.41 -19.67
C ALA A 246 9.47 -22.94 -21.09
N THR A 247 9.15 -21.64 -21.27
CA THR A 247 8.78 -21.09 -22.59
C THR A 247 9.95 -20.94 -23.56
N ILE A 248 11.21 -20.95 -23.08
CA ILE A 248 12.40 -20.76 -23.91
C ILE A 248 13.28 -22.03 -24.05
N GLU A 249 12.99 -23.08 -23.27
CA GLU A 249 13.86 -24.25 -23.11
C GLU A 249 14.04 -25.05 -24.40
N THR A 250 12.99 -25.20 -25.21
CA THR A 250 13.05 -25.95 -26.48
C THR A 250 12.48 -25.14 -27.65
N PHE A 251 12.85 -25.54 -28.88
CA PHE A 251 12.29 -24.90 -30.08
C PHE A 251 10.75 -25.05 -30.15
N PHE A 252 10.22 -26.22 -29.81
CA PHE A 252 8.78 -26.45 -29.76
C PHE A 252 8.11 -25.66 -28.68
N ALA A 253 8.70 -25.49 -27.48
CA ALA A 253 8.18 -24.65 -26.41
C ALA A 253 8.09 -23.18 -26.85
N ARG A 254 9.10 -22.67 -27.58
CA ARG A 254 9.07 -21.30 -28.16
C ARG A 254 7.97 -21.11 -29.19
N LEU A 255 7.70 -22.11 -30.02
CA LEU A 255 6.63 -22.06 -31.02
C LEU A 255 5.25 -22.08 -30.34
N LEU A 256 5.04 -23.03 -29.40
CA LEU A 256 3.80 -23.14 -28.62
C LEU A 256 3.55 -21.92 -27.76
N SER A 257 4.59 -21.36 -27.13
CA SER A 257 4.44 -20.14 -26.31
C SER A 257 3.99 -18.95 -27.12
N LYS A 258 4.36 -18.81 -28.40
CA LYS A 258 3.85 -17.75 -29.28
C LYS A 258 2.34 -17.89 -29.53
N LEU A 259 1.85 -19.11 -29.69
CA LEU A 259 0.40 -19.38 -29.83
C LEU A 259 -0.34 -19.13 -28.48
N ALA A 260 0.28 -19.45 -27.37
CA ALA A 260 -0.26 -19.28 -26.02
C ALA A 260 -0.09 -17.83 -25.47
N LEU A 261 0.64 -16.96 -26.18
CA LEU A 261 0.94 -15.58 -25.73
C LEU A 261 -0.30 -14.78 -25.26
N PRO A 262 -1.45 -14.80 -25.95
CA PRO A 262 -2.63 -14.06 -25.47
C PRO A 262 -3.13 -14.59 -24.12
N LEU A 263 -3.12 -15.91 -23.92
CA LEU A 263 -3.52 -16.57 -22.68
C LEU A 263 -2.54 -16.27 -21.56
N LEU A 264 -1.23 -16.42 -21.81
CA LEU A 264 -0.16 -16.10 -20.85
C LEU A 264 -0.19 -14.62 -20.45
N LYS A 265 -0.43 -13.71 -21.42
CA LYS A 265 -0.57 -12.28 -21.13
C LYS A 265 -1.79 -11.99 -20.24
N LYS A 266 -2.92 -12.65 -20.49
CA LYS A 266 -4.14 -12.51 -19.67
C LYS A 266 -3.91 -13.07 -18.26
N LEU A 267 -3.22 -14.19 -18.12
CA LEU A 267 -2.84 -14.76 -16.83
C LEU A 267 -1.90 -13.79 -16.07
N TYR A 268 -0.82 -13.35 -16.75
CA TYR A 268 0.13 -12.39 -16.16
C TYR A 268 -0.58 -11.12 -15.69
N GLN A 269 -1.49 -10.54 -16.49
CA GLN A 269 -2.26 -9.36 -16.08
C GLN A 269 -3.10 -9.58 -14.82
N ARG A 270 -3.56 -10.80 -14.53
CA ARG A 270 -4.34 -11.11 -13.32
C ARG A 270 -3.48 -11.25 -12.06
N ILE A 271 -2.24 -11.72 -12.21
CA ILE A 271 -1.34 -12.01 -11.09
C ILE A 271 -0.14 -11.06 -11.02
N ASN A 272 -0.08 -10.07 -11.92
CA ASN A 272 1.04 -9.12 -11.99
C ASN A 272 1.15 -8.34 -10.67
N PRO A 273 2.21 -8.53 -9.89
CA PRO A 273 2.38 -7.87 -8.61
C PRO A 273 2.48 -6.33 -8.73
N ASP A 274 2.84 -5.80 -9.90
CA ASP A 274 2.91 -4.35 -10.15
C ASP A 274 1.56 -3.65 -9.93
N GLN A 275 0.44 -4.34 -10.20
CA GLN A 275 -0.92 -3.79 -10.01
C GLN A 275 -1.30 -3.63 -8.52
N TYR A 276 -0.58 -4.29 -7.65
CA TYR A 276 -0.77 -4.27 -6.20
C TYR A 276 0.32 -3.46 -5.50
N ASN A 277 1.16 -2.77 -6.26
CA ASN A 277 2.15 -1.86 -5.70
C ASN A 277 1.47 -0.59 -5.19
N GLY A 278 1.84 -0.19 -3.99
CA GLY A 278 1.22 0.94 -3.30
C GLY A 278 0.67 0.49 -1.94
N ALA A 279 1.56 0.31 -0.98
CA ALA A 279 1.15 0.03 0.39
C ALA A 279 0.81 1.34 1.09
N SER A 280 -0.44 1.49 1.54
CA SER A 280 -0.88 2.68 2.25
C SER A 280 -0.59 2.58 3.75
N LEU A 281 -0.14 3.68 4.33
CA LEU A 281 0.05 3.83 5.77
C LEU A 281 -1.20 4.48 6.35
N ILE A 282 -2.19 3.66 6.71
CA ILE A 282 -3.49 4.12 7.22
C ILE A 282 -3.47 4.41 8.72
N GLY A 283 -4.48 5.16 9.19
CA GLY A 283 -4.58 5.58 10.59
C GLY A 283 -3.82 6.87 10.91
N LEU A 284 -3.22 7.52 9.93
CA LEU A 284 -2.61 8.84 10.02
C LEU A 284 -3.61 9.94 9.61
N ARG A 285 -3.33 11.19 10.03
CA ARG A 285 -4.12 12.37 9.64
C ARG A 285 -3.88 12.82 8.20
N GLY A 286 -3.29 11.99 7.36
CA GLY A 286 -3.04 12.27 5.95
C GLY A 286 -2.62 11.00 5.23
N ILE A 287 -2.77 10.98 3.91
CA ILE A 287 -2.55 9.82 3.07
C ILE A 287 -1.07 9.71 2.72
N VAL A 288 -0.48 8.57 3.04
CA VAL A 288 0.92 8.24 2.73
C VAL A 288 0.98 6.88 2.06
N VAL A 289 1.41 6.82 0.82
CA VAL A 289 1.53 5.58 0.06
C VAL A 289 3.00 5.25 -0.22
N LYS A 290 3.39 4.05 0.14
CA LYS A 290 4.72 3.49 -0.10
C LYS A 290 4.72 2.67 -1.38
N SER A 291 5.55 3.03 -2.34
CA SER A 291 5.89 2.19 -3.49
C SER A 291 7.18 1.40 -3.22
N HIS A 292 7.37 0.24 -3.82
CA HIS A 292 8.63 -0.50 -3.70
C HIS A 292 9.83 0.32 -4.25
N GLY A 293 11.01 0.16 -3.63
CA GLY A 293 12.23 0.86 -4.05
C GLY A 293 12.66 0.51 -5.47
N ASN A 294 12.46 -0.75 -5.88
CA ASN A 294 12.77 -1.30 -7.20
C ASN A 294 11.54 -1.39 -8.14
N ALA A 295 10.47 -0.65 -7.85
CA ALA A 295 9.25 -0.68 -8.64
C ALA A 295 9.48 -0.18 -10.07
N SER A 296 8.79 -0.78 -11.04
CA SER A 296 8.69 -0.27 -12.41
C SER A 296 7.87 1.03 -12.48
N ALA A 297 7.92 1.75 -13.59
CA ALA A 297 7.09 2.94 -13.79
C ALA A 297 5.58 2.58 -13.78
N GLU A 298 5.22 1.38 -14.23
CA GLU A 298 3.84 0.89 -14.15
C GLU A 298 3.44 0.63 -12.70
N ALA A 299 4.28 -0.04 -11.93
CA ALA A 299 4.05 -0.25 -10.51
C ALA A 299 3.92 1.07 -9.74
N CYS A 300 4.81 2.04 -9.99
CA CYS A 300 4.71 3.36 -9.38
C CYS A 300 3.43 4.11 -9.78
N TYR A 301 2.92 3.92 -11.01
CA TYR A 301 1.62 4.44 -11.42
C TYR A 301 0.49 3.91 -10.52
N TYR A 302 0.49 2.61 -10.18
CA TYR A 302 -0.53 2.05 -9.30
C TYR A 302 -0.45 2.61 -7.87
N ALA A 303 0.76 2.91 -7.37
CA ALA A 303 0.90 3.60 -6.09
C ALA A 303 0.34 5.02 -6.11
N ILE A 304 0.56 5.77 -7.21
CA ILE A 304 -0.05 7.10 -7.40
C ILE A 304 -1.57 6.99 -7.52
N LYS A 305 -2.07 6.00 -8.26
CA LYS A 305 -3.49 5.73 -8.40
C LYS A 305 -4.14 5.41 -7.05
N GLN A 306 -3.52 4.58 -6.22
CA GLN A 306 -3.99 4.27 -4.87
C GLN A 306 -4.11 5.54 -4.01
N ALA A 307 -3.07 6.38 -4.00
CA ALA A 307 -3.08 7.64 -3.27
C ALA A 307 -4.19 8.60 -3.78
N TYR A 308 -4.41 8.63 -5.09
CA TYR A 308 -5.46 9.43 -5.71
C TYR A 308 -6.85 8.93 -5.30
N GLU A 309 -7.10 7.61 -5.35
CA GLU A 309 -8.38 7.00 -4.95
C GLU A 309 -8.68 7.22 -3.46
N GLU A 310 -7.68 7.11 -2.58
CA GLU A 310 -7.84 7.40 -1.16
C GLU A 310 -8.17 8.89 -0.90
N ALA A 311 -7.56 9.81 -1.67
CA ALA A 311 -7.83 11.23 -1.57
C ALA A 311 -9.22 11.60 -2.10
N GLU A 312 -9.62 11.09 -3.27
CA GLU A 312 -10.96 11.28 -3.84
C GLU A 312 -12.06 10.80 -2.88
N ASN A 313 -11.80 9.72 -2.13
CA ASN A 313 -12.75 9.13 -1.19
C ASN A 313 -12.62 9.67 0.25
N ALA A 314 -11.72 10.62 0.53
CA ALA A 314 -11.48 11.19 1.86
C ALA A 314 -11.30 10.12 2.95
N VAL A 315 -10.50 9.09 2.67
CA VAL A 315 -10.35 7.89 3.51
C VAL A 315 -9.99 8.21 4.97
N PRO A 316 -9.04 9.13 5.29
CA PRO A 316 -8.73 9.47 6.67
C PRO A 316 -9.94 10.01 7.46
N ASP A 317 -10.77 10.85 6.85
CA ASP A 317 -11.94 11.40 7.53
C ASP A 317 -13.00 10.33 7.80
N LYS A 318 -13.20 9.41 6.85
CA LYS A 318 -14.13 8.28 7.00
C LYS A 318 -13.66 7.29 8.06
N ILE A 319 -12.35 7.00 8.12
CA ILE A 319 -11.77 6.18 9.20
C ILE A 319 -12.01 6.88 10.55
N LYS A 320 -11.74 8.19 10.65
CA LYS A 320 -11.97 8.96 11.86
C LYS A 320 -13.43 8.85 12.33
N THR A 321 -14.38 9.11 11.44
CA THR A 321 -15.82 9.03 11.75
C THR A 321 -16.23 7.63 12.22
N LYS A 322 -15.74 6.58 11.55
CA LYS A 322 -16.05 5.20 11.91
C LYS A 322 -15.47 4.82 13.28
N ILE A 323 -14.22 5.19 13.55
CA ILE A 323 -13.58 4.93 14.86
C ILE A 323 -14.33 5.68 15.97
N GLU A 324 -14.70 6.95 15.75
CA GLU A 324 -15.49 7.71 16.72
C GLU A 324 -16.84 7.03 17.02
N SER A 325 -17.55 6.52 15.99
CA SER A 325 -18.80 5.78 16.21
C SER A 325 -18.58 4.48 17.02
N VAL A 326 -17.56 3.71 16.68
CA VAL A 326 -17.23 2.47 17.39
C VAL A 326 -16.87 2.71 18.85
N LEU A 327 -16.09 3.79 19.14
CA LEU A 327 -15.74 4.15 20.52
C LEU A 327 -16.94 4.68 21.34
N MET A 328 -18.03 5.10 20.71
CA MET A 328 -19.26 5.49 21.40
C MET A 328 -20.18 4.29 21.68
N GLU A 329 -20.00 3.18 20.97
CA GLU A 329 -20.76 1.92 21.15
C GLU A 329 -20.20 1.07 22.28
N HIS A 330 -18.96 1.31 22.73
CA HIS A 330 -18.26 0.66 23.85
C HIS A 330 -18.10 1.61 25.05
#